data_8e41d3c29a12d6036dfd27809bdd3c5d
#
_entry.id   8e41d3c29a12d6036dfd27809bdd3c5d
#
_cell.length_a   1.000
_cell.length_b   1.000
_cell.length_c   1.000
_cell.angle_alpha   90.00
_cell.angle_beta   90.00
_cell.angle_gamma   90.00
#
_symmetry.space_group_name_H-M   'P 1'
#
loop_
_entity.id
_entity.type
_entity.pdbx_description
1 polymer ?
#
loop_
_entity_poly.entity_id
_entity_poly.type
_entity_poly.pdbx_seq_one_letter_code
_entity_poly.pdbx_strand_id
1 'polypeptide(L)'
;MRLNQAARVRTAACARVLPPLILMTDDARLPDPLPAVRALPAGSMVIVRARDDARRAQLARQIVALNRKRALKILVAGDAVLAARLGADGVHLAEAELPLGARLRARHPHWLITAAAHHARSVMRAHTFGLDAVLLSPVFPTESHRGAPALGIFRCAAIARAARLPVYALGGVDARNAVALTAVTGIAAIGALQPHR
;
A
#
# COMPACT_ATOMS: atom_id res chain seq x y z
N MET A 1 -2.11 22.73 -0.51
CA MET A 1 -2.84 22.16 -1.66
C MET A 1 -3.37 20.80 -1.24
N ARG A 2 -4.68 20.62 -1.18
CA ARG A 2 -5.30 19.42 -0.59
C ARG A 2 -5.25 18.26 -1.59
N LEU A 3 -4.57 17.15 -1.24
CA LEU A 3 -4.54 15.86 -1.99
C LEU A 3 -5.91 15.15 -2.03
N ASN A 4 -7.01 15.85 -1.91
CA ASN A 4 -8.35 15.30 -1.62
C ASN A 4 -9.21 15.00 -2.84
N GLN A 5 -8.65 14.95 -4.06
CA GLN A 5 -9.40 14.62 -5.29
C GLN A 5 -8.75 13.49 -6.09
N ALA A 6 -8.47 12.35 -5.45
CA ALA A 6 -8.19 11.13 -6.21
C ALA A 6 -9.51 10.37 -6.41
N ALA A 7 -9.87 10.16 -7.65
CA ALA A 7 -11.07 9.46 -8.07
C ALA A 7 -11.15 8.05 -7.45
N ARG A 8 -12.30 7.71 -6.87
CA ARG A 8 -12.60 6.37 -6.36
C ARG A 8 -12.74 5.42 -7.54
N VAL A 9 -11.76 4.59 -7.80
CA VAL A 9 -11.83 3.56 -8.83
C VAL A 9 -12.56 2.33 -8.27
N ARG A 10 -13.67 1.95 -8.90
CA ARG A 10 -14.39 0.70 -8.62
C ARG A 10 -13.87 -0.39 -9.55
N THR A 11 -13.40 -1.51 -9.01
CA THR A 11 -13.06 -2.68 -9.81
C THR A 11 -14.29 -3.57 -10.00
N ALA A 12 -14.46 -4.10 -11.20
CA ALA A 12 -15.61 -4.95 -11.58
C ALA A 12 -15.68 -6.30 -10.84
N ALA A 13 -14.63 -6.72 -10.15
CA ALA A 13 -14.57 -8.01 -9.47
C ALA A 13 -14.97 -7.98 -7.98
N CYS A 14 -14.95 -6.81 -7.35
CA CYS A 14 -15.45 -6.62 -5.98
C CYS A 14 -15.74 -5.13 -5.79
N ALA A 15 -16.96 -4.77 -5.37
CA ALA A 15 -17.40 -3.39 -5.18
C ALA A 15 -16.70 -2.65 -4.01
N ARG A 16 -15.42 -2.94 -3.78
CA ARG A 16 -14.62 -2.34 -2.71
C ARG A 16 -14.04 -1.01 -3.17
N VAL A 17 -14.37 0.03 -2.44
CA VAL A 17 -13.73 1.33 -2.61
C VAL A 17 -12.36 1.27 -1.96
N LEU A 18 -11.30 1.32 -2.77
CA LEU A 18 -9.94 1.37 -2.29
C LEU A 18 -9.52 2.82 -1.96
N PRO A 19 -8.81 3.04 -0.86
CA PRO A 19 -8.31 4.35 -0.47
C PRO A 19 -7.34 4.92 -1.51
N PRO A 20 -7.38 6.22 -1.82
CA PRO A 20 -6.42 6.83 -2.75
C PRO A 20 -5.03 7.03 -2.15
N LEU A 21 -4.92 6.98 -0.82
CA LEU A 21 -3.68 7.27 -0.10
C LEU A 21 -3.31 6.12 0.82
N ILE A 22 -2.06 5.66 0.69
CA ILE A 22 -1.49 4.60 1.52
C ILE A 22 -0.25 5.14 2.25
N LEU A 23 -0.22 5.02 3.56
CA LEU A 23 0.99 5.15 4.36
C LEU A 23 1.58 3.75 4.57
N MET A 24 2.83 3.54 4.15
CA MET A 24 3.58 2.34 4.50
C MET A 24 4.58 2.69 5.62
N THR A 25 4.59 1.94 6.72
CA THR A 25 5.59 2.14 7.76
C THR A 25 6.94 1.55 7.37
N ASP A 26 8.01 2.10 7.92
CA ASP A 26 9.39 1.65 7.67
C ASP A 26 10.28 2.10 8.82
N ASP A 27 11.00 1.17 9.44
CA ASP A 27 11.76 1.43 10.66
C ASP A 27 12.87 2.47 10.50
N ALA A 28 13.48 2.53 9.31
CA ALA A 28 14.58 3.46 9.06
C ALA A 28 14.10 4.87 8.67
N ARG A 29 13.06 4.96 7.83
CA ARG A 29 12.59 6.24 7.26
C ARG A 29 11.45 6.88 8.04
N LEU A 30 10.76 6.10 8.87
CA LEU A 30 9.66 6.54 9.70
C LEU A 30 9.70 5.81 11.05
N PRO A 31 10.74 6.06 11.90
CA PRO A 31 10.94 5.34 13.16
C PRO A 31 9.75 5.44 14.12
N ASP A 32 9.09 6.60 14.16
CA ASP A 32 7.80 6.78 14.84
C ASP A 32 6.71 7.15 13.82
N PRO A 33 5.92 6.17 13.35
CA PRO A 33 4.86 6.42 12.38
C PRO A 33 3.56 6.96 13.00
N LEU A 34 3.39 6.94 14.32
CA LEU A 34 2.11 7.28 14.95
C LEU A 34 1.65 8.71 14.69
N PRO A 35 2.52 9.73 14.68
CA PRO A 35 2.12 11.09 14.29
C PRO A 35 1.60 11.15 12.85
N ALA A 36 2.29 10.48 11.90
CA ALA A 36 1.86 10.42 10.51
C ALA A 36 0.51 9.68 10.36
N VAL A 37 0.33 8.56 11.07
CA VAL A 37 -0.95 7.84 11.10
C VAL A 37 -2.08 8.73 11.64
N ARG A 38 -1.82 9.53 12.69
CA ARG A 38 -2.81 10.47 13.23
C ARG A 38 -3.17 11.59 12.25
N ALA A 39 -2.25 11.99 11.39
CA ALA A 39 -2.46 13.05 10.40
C ALA A 39 -3.16 12.58 9.12
N LEU A 40 -3.30 11.26 8.90
CA LEU A 40 -3.94 10.75 7.69
C LEU A 40 -5.41 11.18 7.60
N PRO A 41 -5.90 11.50 6.41
CA PRO A 41 -7.33 11.65 6.15
C PRO A 41 -8.09 10.36 6.47
N ALA A 42 -9.34 10.49 6.95
CA ALA A 42 -10.23 9.35 7.11
C ALA A 42 -10.38 8.59 5.77
N GLY A 43 -10.49 7.27 5.86
CA GLY A 43 -10.56 6.41 4.68
C GLY A 43 -9.22 6.15 3.98
N SER A 44 -8.08 6.62 4.52
CA SER A 44 -6.75 6.21 4.04
C SER A 44 -6.43 4.77 4.43
N MET A 45 -5.35 4.23 3.87
CA MET A 45 -4.83 2.90 4.22
C MET A 45 -3.47 3.02 4.90
N VAL A 46 -3.22 2.14 5.87
CA VAL A 46 -1.90 1.98 6.51
C VAL A 46 -1.43 0.55 6.29
N ILE A 47 -0.24 0.38 5.74
CA ILE A 47 0.45 -0.91 5.66
C ILE A 47 1.51 -0.93 6.75
N VAL A 48 1.29 -1.78 7.76
CA VAL A 48 2.22 -1.94 8.87
C VAL A 48 3.33 -2.89 8.46
N ARG A 49 4.51 -2.32 8.21
CA ARG A 49 5.73 -3.03 7.82
C ARG A 49 6.84 -2.69 8.80
N ALA A 50 7.54 -3.70 9.30
CA ALA A 50 8.77 -3.59 10.07
C ALA A 50 9.66 -4.79 9.73
N ARG A 51 10.98 -4.66 9.93
CA ARG A 51 11.93 -5.76 9.70
C ARG A 51 11.83 -6.83 10.77
N ASP A 52 11.67 -6.38 12.00
CA ASP A 52 11.54 -7.24 13.17
C ASP A 52 10.08 -7.57 13.47
N ASP A 53 9.79 -8.85 13.74
CA ASP A 53 8.42 -9.34 13.94
C ASP A 53 7.79 -8.80 15.23
N ALA A 54 8.57 -8.66 16.30
CA ALA A 54 8.10 -8.12 17.57
C ALA A 54 7.76 -6.65 17.42
N ARG A 55 8.60 -5.88 16.72
CA ARG A 55 8.33 -4.48 16.38
C ARG A 55 7.09 -4.34 15.51
N ARG A 56 6.93 -5.19 14.49
CA ARG A 56 5.73 -5.21 13.63
C ARG A 56 4.48 -5.47 14.44
N ALA A 57 4.52 -6.46 15.34
CA ALA A 57 3.38 -6.80 16.19
C ALA A 57 3.04 -5.68 17.16
N GLN A 58 4.02 -5.04 17.78
CA GLN A 58 3.82 -3.89 18.66
C GLN A 58 3.16 -2.73 17.91
N LEU A 59 3.73 -2.36 16.77
CA LEU A 59 3.24 -1.24 15.96
C LEU A 59 1.84 -1.49 15.42
N ALA A 60 1.55 -2.71 14.96
CA ALA A 60 0.23 -3.09 14.48
C ALA A 60 -0.83 -2.95 15.57
N ARG A 61 -0.56 -3.40 16.82
CA ARG A 61 -1.47 -3.21 17.97
C ARG A 61 -1.75 -1.72 18.22
N GLN A 62 -0.70 -0.89 18.22
CA GLN A 62 -0.84 0.55 18.45
C GLN A 62 -1.68 1.22 17.36
N ILE A 63 -1.43 0.91 16.08
CA ILE A 63 -2.16 1.49 14.96
C ILE A 63 -3.62 1.02 14.94
N VAL A 64 -3.89 -0.26 15.19
CA VAL A 64 -5.26 -0.78 15.29
C VAL A 64 -6.02 -0.10 16.44
N ALA A 65 -5.38 0.09 17.60
CA ALA A 65 -5.98 0.80 18.72
C ALA A 65 -6.31 2.27 18.39
N LEU A 66 -5.42 2.97 17.66
CA LEU A 66 -5.65 4.34 17.19
C LEU A 66 -6.81 4.41 16.17
N ASN A 67 -7.03 3.35 15.41
CA ASN A 67 -8.00 3.36 14.31
C ASN A 67 -9.47 3.32 14.75
N ARG A 68 -9.78 2.99 16.02
CA ARG A 68 -11.16 2.82 16.50
C ARG A 68 -12.12 3.96 16.15
N LYS A 69 -11.61 5.17 15.92
CA LYS A 69 -12.39 6.37 15.61
C LYS A 69 -12.03 7.02 14.26
N ARG A 70 -11.22 6.37 13.41
CA ARG A 70 -10.60 7.04 12.26
C ARG A 70 -10.98 6.49 10.88
N ALA A 71 -11.64 5.35 10.82
CA ALA A 71 -12.04 4.68 9.57
C ALA A 71 -10.87 4.45 8.58
N LEU A 72 -9.65 4.19 9.10
CA LEU A 72 -8.52 3.79 8.27
C LEU A 72 -8.63 2.30 7.92
N LYS A 73 -8.05 1.90 6.80
CA LYS A 73 -7.82 0.50 6.45
C LYS A 73 -6.44 0.07 6.90
N ILE A 74 -6.35 -0.97 7.73
CA ILE A 74 -5.08 -1.45 8.30
C ILE A 74 -4.71 -2.79 7.69
N LEU A 75 -3.57 -2.86 7.03
CA LEU A 75 -2.98 -4.10 6.54
C LEU A 75 -1.68 -4.41 7.27
N VAL A 76 -1.42 -5.69 7.52
CA VAL A 76 -0.16 -6.16 8.09
C VAL A 76 0.69 -6.75 6.97
N ALA A 77 1.95 -6.34 6.88
CA ALA A 77 2.86 -6.88 5.87
C ALA A 77 3.43 -8.23 6.31
N GLY A 78 3.31 -9.26 5.45
CA GLY A 78 3.96 -10.56 5.60
C GLY A 78 3.46 -11.45 6.75
N ASP A 79 2.41 -11.04 7.50
CA ASP A 79 1.95 -11.79 8.66
C ASP A 79 0.41 -11.87 8.73
N ALA A 80 -0.13 -12.91 8.10
CA ALA A 80 -1.57 -13.16 8.06
C ALA A 80 -2.13 -13.60 9.43
N VAL A 81 -1.31 -14.24 10.26
CA VAL A 81 -1.74 -14.70 11.60
C VAL A 81 -1.91 -13.48 12.50
N LEU A 82 -0.95 -12.56 12.49
CA LEU A 82 -1.04 -11.31 13.24
C LEU A 82 -2.22 -10.46 12.76
N ALA A 83 -2.41 -10.34 11.43
CA ALA A 83 -3.54 -9.61 10.86
C ALA A 83 -4.88 -10.15 11.37
N ALA A 84 -5.07 -11.47 11.37
CA ALA A 84 -6.27 -12.12 11.88
C ALA A 84 -6.46 -11.86 13.38
N ARG A 85 -5.41 -12.04 14.19
CA ARG A 85 -5.45 -11.84 15.66
C ARG A 85 -5.83 -10.42 16.06
N LEU A 86 -5.41 -9.43 15.27
CA LEU A 86 -5.68 -8.02 15.56
C LEU A 86 -6.97 -7.49 14.93
N GLY A 87 -7.67 -8.30 14.12
CA GLY A 87 -8.82 -7.84 13.36
C GLY A 87 -8.46 -6.77 12.33
N ALA A 88 -7.25 -6.86 11.74
CA ALA A 88 -6.84 -5.96 10.67
C ALA A 88 -7.69 -6.20 9.42
N ASP A 89 -7.77 -5.20 8.54
CA ASP A 89 -8.57 -5.28 7.31
C ASP A 89 -7.95 -6.22 6.25
N GLY A 90 -6.70 -6.68 6.43
CA GLY A 90 -6.05 -7.61 5.52
C GLY A 90 -4.53 -7.61 5.61
N VAL A 91 -3.88 -7.97 4.50
CA VAL A 91 -2.43 -8.18 4.43
C VAL A 91 -1.80 -7.53 3.21
N HIS A 92 -0.51 -7.23 3.34
CA HIS A 92 0.34 -6.83 2.23
C HIS A 92 1.45 -7.87 2.03
N LEU A 93 1.54 -8.44 0.84
CA LEU A 93 2.46 -9.50 0.48
C LEU A 93 3.72 -8.93 -0.19
N ALA A 94 4.86 -9.59 -0.01
CA ALA A 94 6.01 -9.37 -0.86
C ALA A 94 5.72 -9.87 -2.29
N GLU A 95 6.46 -9.39 -3.29
CA GLU A 95 6.28 -9.82 -4.69
C GLU A 95 6.44 -11.34 -4.86
N ALA A 96 7.39 -11.94 -4.15
CA ALA A 96 7.62 -13.39 -4.16
C ALA A 96 6.43 -14.19 -3.59
N GLU A 97 5.61 -13.55 -2.76
CA GLU A 97 4.47 -14.16 -2.07
C GLU A 97 3.14 -14.03 -2.83
N LEU A 98 3.13 -13.44 -4.03
CA LEU A 98 1.92 -13.30 -4.86
C LEU A 98 1.05 -14.57 -4.91
N PRO A 99 1.59 -15.80 -5.06
CA PRO A 99 0.78 -17.02 -5.10
C PRO A 99 0.00 -17.29 -3.81
N LEU A 100 0.42 -16.76 -2.67
CA LEU A 100 -0.31 -16.93 -1.41
C LEU A 100 -1.66 -16.20 -1.42
N GLY A 101 -1.83 -15.22 -2.30
CA GLY A 101 -3.06 -14.43 -2.41
C GLY A 101 -4.31 -15.29 -2.59
N ALA A 102 -4.27 -16.31 -3.45
CA ALA A 102 -5.41 -17.20 -3.71
C ALA A 102 -5.83 -17.99 -2.45
N ARG A 103 -4.86 -18.50 -1.69
CA ARG A 103 -5.11 -19.21 -0.42
C ARG A 103 -5.67 -18.28 0.65
N LEU A 104 -5.13 -17.07 0.74
CA LEU A 104 -5.60 -16.05 1.69
C LEU A 104 -7.01 -15.57 1.32
N ARG A 105 -7.30 -15.39 0.03
CA ARG A 105 -8.65 -15.02 -0.44
C ARG A 105 -9.68 -16.09 -0.10
N ALA A 106 -9.35 -17.37 -0.28
CA ALA A 106 -10.24 -18.48 0.08
C ALA A 106 -10.52 -18.53 1.59
N ARG A 107 -9.50 -18.26 2.42
CA ARG A 107 -9.61 -18.32 3.88
C ARG A 107 -10.22 -17.06 4.49
N HIS A 108 -9.99 -15.90 3.87
CA HIS A 108 -10.41 -14.59 4.33
C HIS A 108 -11.08 -13.79 3.19
N PRO A 109 -12.33 -14.14 2.81
CA PRO A 109 -13.01 -13.55 1.65
C PRO A 109 -13.15 -12.01 1.73
N HIS A 110 -13.21 -11.48 2.95
CA HIS A 110 -13.43 -10.06 3.20
C HIS A 110 -12.13 -9.23 3.33
N TRP A 111 -10.97 -9.88 3.39
CA TRP A 111 -9.72 -9.14 3.53
C TRP A 111 -9.36 -8.33 2.29
N LEU A 112 -8.66 -7.23 2.53
CA LEU A 112 -7.89 -6.54 1.50
C LEU A 112 -6.54 -7.23 1.38
N ILE A 113 -6.24 -7.76 0.19
CA ILE A 113 -4.98 -8.43 -0.10
C ILE A 113 -4.25 -7.61 -1.14
N THR A 114 -3.16 -6.98 -0.74
CA THR A 114 -2.30 -6.21 -1.64
C THR A 114 -0.91 -6.82 -1.72
N ALA A 115 -0.13 -6.47 -2.73
CA ALA A 115 1.26 -6.91 -2.82
C ALA A 115 2.18 -5.84 -3.40
N ALA A 116 3.47 -5.97 -3.09
CA ALA A 116 4.52 -5.26 -3.81
C ALA A 116 4.66 -5.82 -5.24
N ALA A 117 5.01 -4.97 -6.18
CA ALA A 117 5.37 -5.36 -7.54
C ALA A 117 6.49 -4.45 -8.06
N HIS A 118 7.51 -5.04 -8.66
CA HIS A 118 8.66 -4.29 -9.18
C HIS A 118 8.74 -4.33 -10.72
N HIS A 119 7.91 -5.18 -11.34
CA HIS A 119 7.92 -5.43 -12.78
C HIS A 119 6.50 -5.52 -13.34
N ALA A 120 6.34 -5.16 -14.62
CA ALA A 120 5.06 -5.29 -15.33
C ALA A 120 4.49 -6.71 -15.24
N ARG A 121 5.35 -7.74 -15.37
CA ARG A 121 4.94 -9.15 -15.28
C ARG A 121 4.25 -9.48 -13.95
N SER A 122 4.76 -8.98 -12.84
CA SER A 122 4.18 -9.21 -11.50
C SER A 122 2.84 -8.53 -11.37
N VAL A 123 2.70 -7.29 -11.87
CA VAL A 123 1.42 -6.56 -11.92
C VAL A 123 0.39 -7.36 -12.73
N MET A 124 0.76 -7.85 -13.93
CA MET A 124 -0.16 -8.61 -14.80
C MET A 124 -0.61 -9.93 -14.17
N ARG A 125 0.25 -10.57 -13.38
CA ARG A 125 -0.06 -11.85 -12.71
C ARG A 125 -0.84 -11.68 -11.42
N ALA A 126 -0.76 -10.53 -10.78
CA ALA A 126 -1.34 -10.32 -9.44
C ALA A 126 -2.86 -10.61 -9.40
N HIS A 127 -3.60 -10.25 -10.46
CA HIS A 127 -5.04 -10.48 -10.50
C HIS A 127 -5.43 -11.97 -10.47
N THR A 128 -4.59 -12.86 -11.02
CA THR A 128 -4.88 -14.31 -11.04
C THR A 128 -4.80 -14.96 -9.66
N PHE A 129 -4.18 -14.27 -8.71
CA PHE A 129 -4.05 -14.73 -7.33
C PHE A 129 -5.07 -14.08 -6.38
N GLY A 130 -6.10 -13.40 -6.90
CA GLY A 130 -7.18 -12.84 -6.10
C GLY A 130 -6.80 -11.63 -5.24
N LEU A 131 -5.77 -10.86 -5.65
CA LEU A 131 -5.38 -9.62 -5.01
C LEU A 131 -6.36 -8.48 -5.35
N ASP A 132 -6.48 -7.53 -4.44
CA ASP A 132 -7.29 -6.32 -4.62
C ASP A 132 -6.51 -5.18 -5.26
N ALA A 133 -5.20 -5.10 -5.03
CA ALA A 133 -4.32 -4.08 -5.61
C ALA A 133 -2.84 -4.47 -5.52
N VAL A 134 -2.00 -3.76 -6.28
CA VAL A 134 -0.54 -3.82 -6.16
C VAL A 134 0.08 -2.46 -5.93
N LEU A 135 1.22 -2.44 -5.23
CA LEU A 135 2.08 -1.28 -5.07
C LEU A 135 3.28 -1.43 -6.01
N LEU A 136 3.29 -0.67 -7.10
CA LEU A 136 4.35 -0.70 -8.10
C LEU A 136 5.48 0.24 -7.68
N SER A 137 6.69 -0.29 -7.55
CA SER A 137 7.88 0.44 -7.09
C SER A 137 9.19 -0.07 -7.68
N PRO A 138 10.26 0.78 -7.75
CA PRO A 138 10.24 2.20 -7.46
C PRO A 138 9.79 3.02 -8.69
N VAL A 139 8.86 3.96 -8.51
CA VAL A 139 8.43 4.83 -9.61
C VAL A 139 9.42 5.97 -9.85
N PHE A 140 9.92 6.59 -8.78
CA PHE A 140 10.99 7.58 -8.82
C PHE A 140 12.21 7.09 -8.03
N PRO A 141 13.40 7.68 -8.22
CA PRO A 141 14.59 7.37 -7.43
C PRO A 141 14.28 7.46 -5.94
N THR A 142 14.76 6.50 -5.17
CA THR A 142 14.44 6.39 -3.74
C THR A 142 15.58 5.76 -2.96
N GLU A 143 15.77 6.22 -1.73
CA GLU A 143 16.75 5.70 -0.79
C GLU A 143 16.61 4.20 -0.49
N SER A 144 15.41 3.64 -0.65
CA SER A 144 15.15 2.21 -0.40
C SER A 144 15.77 1.28 -1.40
N HIS A 145 16.04 1.78 -2.61
CA HIS A 145 16.56 1.01 -3.73
C HIS A 145 17.68 1.83 -4.38
N ARG A 146 18.70 2.18 -3.59
CA ARG A 146 19.88 2.92 -4.07
C ARG A 146 20.50 2.18 -5.24
N GLY A 147 20.66 2.87 -6.37
CA GLY A 147 21.24 2.31 -7.59
C GLY A 147 20.29 1.47 -8.46
N ALA A 148 19.08 1.16 -8.02
CA ALA A 148 18.10 0.53 -8.89
C ALA A 148 17.45 1.56 -9.82
N PRO A 149 17.30 1.27 -11.13
CA PRO A 149 16.64 2.18 -12.06
C PRO A 149 15.16 2.36 -11.68
N ALA A 150 14.74 3.62 -11.57
CA ALA A 150 13.33 3.96 -11.39
C ALA A 150 12.55 3.74 -12.69
N LEU A 151 11.27 3.37 -12.55
CA LEU A 151 10.40 3.14 -13.71
C LEU A 151 10.11 4.42 -14.51
N GLY A 152 10.00 5.55 -13.82
CA GLY A 152 9.52 6.80 -14.39
C GLY A 152 8.01 6.82 -14.63
N ILE A 153 7.48 8.03 -14.87
CA ILE A 153 6.02 8.27 -14.99
C ILE A 153 5.43 7.52 -16.18
N PHE A 154 6.07 7.56 -17.34
CA PHE A 154 5.53 6.96 -18.58
C PHE A 154 5.40 5.44 -18.47
N ARG A 155 6.45 4.78 -17.97
CA ARG A 155 6.43 3.32 -17.80
C ARG A 155 5.44 2.89 -16.72
N CYS A 156 5.39 3.63 -15.61
CA CYS A 156 4.39 3.42 -14.57
C CYS A 156 2.97 3.55 -15.13
N ALA A 157 2.69 4.61 -15.90
CA ALA A 157 1.38 4.83 -16.52
C ALA A 157 1.01 3.73 -17.52
N ALA A 158 1.95 3.28 -18.33
CA ALA A 158 1.70 2.18 -19.28
C ALA A 158 1.35 0.88 -18.56
N ILE A 159 2.09 0.53 -17.50
CA ILE A 159 1.82 -0.65 -16.67
C ILE A 159 0.45 -0.53 -16.00
N ALA A 160 0.14 0.62 -15.40
CA ALA A 160 -1.12 0.85 -14.70
C ALA A 160 -2.34 0.75 -15.64
N ARG A 161 -2.26 1.28 -16.86
CA ARG A 161 -3.34 1.17 -17.86
C ARG A 161 -3.56 -0.26 -18.37
N ALA A 162 -2.49 -1.05 -18.45
CA ALA A 162 -2.59 -2.45 -18.89
C ALA A 162 -2.99 -3.40 -17.76
N ALA A 163 -2.94 -2.97 -16.49
CA ALA A 163 -3.26 -3.79 -15.34
C ALA A 163 -4.75 -4.10 -15.25
N ARG A 164 -5.08 -5.31 -14.79
CA ARG A 164 -6.46 -5.76 -14.54
C ARG A 164 -6.92 -5.54 -13.09
N LEU A 165 -6.09 -4.91 -12.28
CA LEU A 165 -6.38 -4.55 -10.89
C LEU A 165 -5.80 -3.17 -10.59
N PRO A 166 -6.25 -2.50 -9.52
CA PRO A 166 -5.73 -1.23 -9.07
C PRO A 166 -4.22 -1.24 -8.83
N VAL A 167 -3.54 -0.21 -9.34
CA VAL A 167 -2.10 -0.01 -9.17
C VAL A 167 -1.86 1.26 -8.37
N TYR A 168 -1.08 1.16 -7.33
CA TYR A 168 -0.58 2.29 -6.55
C TYR A 168 0.87 2.56 -6.90
N ALA A 169 1.23 3.82 -7.03
CA ALA A 169 2.62 4.24 -7.21
C ALA A 169 3.33 4.34 -5.86
N LEU A 170 4.50 3.71 -5.74
CA LEU A 170 5.36 3.78 -4.56
C LEU A 170 6.82 4.02 -4.97
N GLY A 171 7.60 4.61 -4.07
CA GLY A 171 9.03 4.89 -4.25
C GLY A 171 9.29 6.26 -4.84
N GLY A 172 9.90 7.14 -4.02
CA GLY A 172 10.25 8.51 -4.37
C GLY A 172 9.05 9.41 -4.66
N VAL A 173 7.82 9.00 -4.31
CA VAL A 173 6.61 9.80 -4.49
C VAL A 173 6.51 10.85 -3.39
N ASP A 174 6.31 12.11 -3.78
CA ASP A 174 6.09 13.26 -2.93
C ASP A 174 4.98 14.17 -3.48
N ALA A 175 4.68 15.27 -2.77
CA ALA A 175 3.62 16.20 -3.16
C ALA A 175 3.89 16.91 -4.51
N ARG A 176 5.15 17.00 -4.97
CA ARG A 176 5.54 17.70 -6.20
C ARG A 176 5.31 16.81 -7.42
N ASN A 177 5.65 15.52 -7.29
CA ASN A 177 5.60 14.58 -8.42
C ASN A 177 4.30 13.75 -8.46
N ALA A 178 3.57 13.64 -7.35
CA ALA A 178 2.29 12.91 -7.28
C ALA A 178 1.25 13.41 -8.29
N VAL A 179 1.25 14.70 -8.61
CA VAL A 179 0.29 15.31 -9.55
C VAL A 179 0.41 14.76 -10.98
N ALA A 180 1.58 14.24 -11.35
CA ALA A 180 1.83 13.64 -12.65
C ALA A 180 1.40 12.16 -12.74
N LEU A 181 1.02 11.53 -11.63
CA LEU A 181 0.66 10.11 -11.54
C LEU A 181 -0.84 9.90 -11.78
N THR A 182 -1.37 10.39 -12.90
CA THR A 182 -2.81 10.37 -13.21
C THR A 182 -3.37 9.01 -13.61
N ALA A 183 -2.51 8.07 -13.99
CA ALA A 183 -2.92 6.76 -14.48
C ALA A 183 -3.05 5.69 -13.38
N VAL A 184 -2.56 5.98 -12.17
CA VAL A 184 -2.64 5.04 -11.04
C VAL A 184 -3.89 5.27 -10.21
N THR A 185 -4.29 4.25 -9.46
CA THR A 185 -5.45 4.31 -8.54
C THR A 185 -5.20 5.27 -7.37
N GLY A 186 -3.96 5.36 -6.94
CA GLY A 186 -3.54 6.20 -5.83
C GLY A 186 -2.05 6.13 -5.59
N ILE A 187 -1.60 6.73 -4.52
CA ILE A 187 -0.19 6.78 -4.14
C ILE A 187 0.05 6.09 -2.80
N ALA A 188 1.22 5.49 -2.68
CA ALA A 188 1.75 4.99 -1.43
C ALA A 188 3.05 5.74 -1.10
N ALA A 189 3.19 6.16 0.14
CA ALA A 189 4.39 6.86 0.60
C ALA A 189 4.81 6.39 1.99
N ILE A 190 6.06 6.66 2.35
CA ILE A 190 6.63 6.35 3.66
C ILE A 190 6.89 7.67 4.39
N GLY A 191 7.94 8.39 4.04
CA GLY A 191 8.33 9.63 4.72
C GLY A 191 7.59 10.89 4.25
N ALA A 192 7.10 10.92 3.02
CA ALA A 192 6.46 12.10 2.43
C ALA A 192 5.10 12.49 3.04
N LEU A 193 4.56 11.65 3.94
CA LEU A 193 3.30 11.89 4.66
C LEU A 193 3.53 12.33 6.11
N GLN A 194 4.76 12.69 6.48
CA GLN A 194 5.02 13.28 7.78
C GLN A 194 4.41 14.69 7.85
N PRO A 195 3.77 15.05 8.97
CA PRO A 195 3.40 16.45 9.20
C PRO A 195 4.68 17.28 9.21
N HIS A 196 4.71 18.35 8.43
CA HIS A 196 5.80 19.31 8.51
C HIS A 196 5.83 19.87 9.94
N ARG A 197 7.03 19.86 10.54
CA ARG A 197 7.29 20.52 11.82
C ARG A 197 7.19 22.02 11.65
#